data_ba8d92d10116f101172bed0bdf4d8a20
#
_entry.id   ba8d92d10116f101172bed0bdf4d8a20
#
_cell.length_a   1.000
_cell.length_b   1.000
_cell.length_c   1.000
_cell.angle_alpha   90.00
_cell.angle_beta   90.00
_cell.angle_gamma   90.00
#
_symmetry.space_group_name_H-M   'P 1'
#
loop_
_entity.id
_entity.type
_entity.pdbx_description
1 polymer ?
#
loop_
_entity_poly.entity_id
_entity_poly.type
_entity_poly.pdbx_seq_one_letter_code
_entity_poly.pdbx_strand_id
1 'polypeptide(L)'
;MILDKRADLGHGDVKKLLFSLSVPTITSQIVNMLYNLVDRVFIGHMQPAETVGKLALTGVGVCLPIIMVISAFASLMAIGGAPRASIAEGAGESEKSERIMGNCLTMLVITALVLTVLFESFAEPLLLMFGASENTIGYALDYMRIYALGTIFVQLTLGMNAYITAQGFATASMKTVLIGALLNTALDPLFIFVLGLGVRGAALATVISQAVSAVWVMTFLTGKKTRWHLKRENLRVDAKIVLPCIALGLSPFVMQSTESLIAICFNSSLLRYGGDMAVGTMTVLTSIMQFSNMPLQGLTQGAQPIVSYNFGAKNAQRVRDAYFCLLRACFTYSMAIWLLVELFPRAFILIFNNDPALVEYAAWAVRIYMGCSGIFGIQIACQQTFVALGNAKTSLFLAVWRKIILLIPLIYILPHFFADKAFAVFLAEPVADFGAVALTSFTFYRQFRRSMRELEGAEATGER
;
A
#
# COMPACT_ATOMS: atom_id res chain seq x y z
N MET A 1 -26.53 5.52 -12.12
CA MET A 1 -26.09 6.30 -13.30
C MET A 1 -25.29 7.58 -12.96
N ILE A 2 -25.20 7.99 -11.69
CA ILE A 2 -24.42 9.18 -11.25
C ILE A 2 -22.96 8.81 -10.84
N LEU A 3 -22.65 7.53 -10.68
CA LEU A 3 -21.42 7.01 -10.04
C LEU A 3 -20.20 6.84 -10.95
N ASP A 4 -20.30 7.08 -12.26
CA ASP A 4 -19.19 6.89 -13.21
C ASP A 4 -18.74 8.21 -13.88
N LYS A 5 -19.03 9.37 -13.25
CA LYS A 5 -18.53 10.65 -13.75
C LYS A 5 -17.05 10.78 -13.46
N ARG A 6 -16.29 11.07 -14.50
CA ARG A 6 -14.90 11.51 -14.39
C ARG A 6 -14.84 12.82 -13.60
N ALA A 7 -13.97 12.89 -12.61
CA ALA A 7 -13.67 14.14 -11.93
C ALA A 7 -12.86 15.07 -12.85
N ASP A 8 -13.25 16.34 -12.92
CA ASP A 8 -12.47 17.35 -13.64
C ASP A 8 -11.30 17.79 -12.77
N LEU A 9 -10.11 17.29 -13.08
CA LEU A 9 -8.89 17.55 -12.31
C LEU A 9 -8.39 18.99 -12.45
N GLY A 10 -8.70 19.64 -13.55
CA GLY A 10 -8.23 20.99 -13.90
C GLY A 10 -9.11 22.12 -13.36
N HIS A 11 -10.38 21.87 -13.06
CA HIS A 11 -11.34 22.92 -12.70
C HIS A 11 -12.13 22.58 -11.43
N GLY A 12 -12.87 23.56 -10.93
CA GLY A 12 -13.73 23.39 -9.75
C GLY A 12 -13.00 23.52 -8.40
N ASP A 13 -13.76 23.30 -7.31
CA ASP A 13 -13.26 23.41 -5.94
C ASP A 13 -12.39 22.20 -5.58
N VAL A 14 -11.14 22.46 -5.24
CA VAL A 14 -10.13 21.43 -4.88
C VAL A 14 -10.57 20.60 -3.68
N LYS A 15 -11.27 21.18 -2.68
CA LYS A 15 -11.73 20.45 -1.49
C LYS A 15 -12.81 19.43 -1.86
N LYS A 16 -13.79 19.85 -2.69
CA LYS A 16 -14.84 18.94 -3.17
C LYS A 16 -14.26 17.85 -4.04
N LEU A 17 -13.29 18.20 -4.89
CA LEU A 17 -12.60 17.26 -5.75
C LEU A 17 -11.82 16.24 -4.94
N LEU A 18 -11.02 16.68 -3.95
CA LEU A 18 -10.28 15.80 -3.07
C LEU A 18 -11.25 14.83 -2.34
N PHE A 19 -12.34 15.32 -1.79
CA PHE A 19 -13.32 14.48 -1.11
C PHE A 19 -13.94 13.45 -2.05
N SER A 20 -14.33 13.85 -3.25
CA SER A 20 -14.96 12.96 -4.25
C SER A 20 -14.04 11.84 -4.72
N LEU A 21 -12.72 12.08 -4.77
CA LEU A 21 -11.73 11.07 -5.12
C LEU A 21 -11.25 10.24 -3.92
N SER A 22 -11.13 10.86 -2.74
CA SER A 22 -10.62 10.20 -1.55
C SER A 22 -11.64 9.25 -0.91
N VAL A 23 -12.93 9.55 -0.91
CA VAL A 23 -13.94 8.65 -0.33
C VAL A 23 -13.95 7.28 -1.01
N PRO A 24 -13.99 7.17 -2.36
CA PRO A 24 -13.89 5.87 -3.01
C PRO A 24 -12.57 5.15 -2.74
N THR A 25 -11.44 5.86 -2.73
CA THR A 25 -10.13 5.23 -2.47
C THR A 25 -9.98 4.77 -1.03
N ILE A 26 -10.47 5.51 -0.03
CA ILE A 26 -10.54 5.09 1.37
C ILE A 26 -11.43 3.83 1.49
N THR A 27 -12.60 3.85 0.87
CA THR A 27 -13.51 2.69 0.85
C THR A 27 -12.82 1.47 0.27
N SER A 28 -12.05 1.62 -0.82
CA SER A 28 -11.26 0.54 -1.42
C SER A 28 -10.25 -0.05 -0.43
N GLN A 29 -9.53 0.78 0.33
CA GLN A 29 -8.56 0.31 1.32
C GLN A 29 -9.24 -0.48 2.44
N ILE A 30 -10.36 0.03 2.96
CA ILE A 30 -11.13 -0.65 4.02
C ILE A 30 -11.67 -1.99 3.52
N VAL A 31 -12.26 -2.03 2.33
CA VAL A 31 -12.80 -3.26 1.73
C VAL A 31 -11.69 -4.28 1.50
N ASN A 32 -10.53 -3.83 1.01
CA ASN A 32 -9.37 -4.69 0.79
C ASN A 32 -8.87 -5.34 2.10
N MET A 33 -8.88 -4.60 3.20
CA MET A 33 -8.56 -5.13 4.51
C MET A 33 -9.60 -6.16 4.98
N LEU A 34 -10.87 -5.81 4.86
CA LEU A 34 -11.96 -6.66 5.34
C LEU A 34 -11.97 -8.01 4.62
N TYR A 35 -11.79 -8.03 3.30
CA TYR A 35 -11.78 -9.30 2.59
C TYR A 35 -10.58 -10.18 2.97
N ASN A 36 -9.39 -9.60 3.17
CA ASN A 36 -8.22 -10.33 3.66
C ASN A 36 -8.44 -10.93 5.06
N LEU A 37 -9.19 -10.22 5.91
CA LEU A 37 -9.56 -10.72 7.24
C LEU A 37 -10.55 -11.89 7.12
N VAL A 38 -11.57 -11.75 6.28
CA VAL A 38 -12.61 -12.77 6.05
C VAL A 38 -12.01 -14.06 5.49
N ASP A 39 -11.11 -13.97 4.50
CA ASP A 39 -10.38 -15.11 3.94
C ASP A 39 -9.64 -15.90 5.03
N ARG A 40 -8.92 -15.20 5.92
CA ARG A 40 -8.22 -15.84 7.06
C ARG A 40 -9.17 -16.49 8.05
N VAL A 41 -10.34 -15.90 8.29
CA VAL A 41 -11.38 -16.47 9.15
C VAL A 41 -11.86 -17.79 8.55
N PHE A 42 -12.16 -17.86 7.25
CA PHE A 42 -12.58 -19.10 6.61
C PHE A 42 -11.49 -20.17 6.66
N ILE A 43 -10.24 -19.85 6.36
CA ILE A 43 -9.12 -20.79 6.45
C ILE A 43 -8.95 -21.33 7.87
N GLY A 44 -9.04 -20.45 8.88
CA GLY A 44 -8.91 -20.85 10.29
C GLY A 44 -10.03 -21.77 10.80
N HIS A 45 -11.21 -21.75 10.15
CA HIS A 45 -12.36 -22.60 10.49
C HIS A 45 -12.42 -23.94 9.75
N MET A 46 -11.38 -24.29 8.99
CA MET A 46 -11.26 -25.62 8.38
C MET A 46 -11.25 -26.72 9.45
N GLN A 47 -12.06 -27.77 9.25
CA GLN A 47 -12.22 -28.83 10.26
C GLN A 47 -11.15 -29.93 10.14
N PRO A 48 -10.66 -30.47 11.27
CA PRO A 48 -10.81 -29.96 12.66
C PRO A 48 -10.10 -28.62 12.87
N ALA A 49 -10.81 -27.62 13.40
CA ALA A 49 -10.31 -26.24 13.46
C ALA A 49 -9.04 -26.10 14.33
N GLU A 50 -8.93 -26.84 15.44
CA GLU A 50 -7.79 -26.79 16.37
C GLU A 50 -6.49 -27.39 15.80
N THR A 51 -6.60 -28.25 14.77
CA THR A 51 -5.45 -28.89 14.14
C THR A 51 -5.27 -28.41 12.71
N VAL A 52 -6.16 -28.81 11.80
CA VAL A 52 -6.06 -28.49 10.37
C VAL A 52 -6.23 -26.99 10.11
N GLY A 53 -7.25 -26.35 10.69
CA GLY A 53 -7.49 -24.93 10.50
C GLY A 53 -6.32 -24.08 11.01
N LYS A 54 -5.76 -24.41 12.17
CA LYS A 54 -4.60 -23.71 12.75
C LYS A 54 -3.34 -23.88 11.90
N LEU A 55 -3.05 -25.11 11.44
CA LEU A 55 -1.89 -25.39 10.58
C LEU A 55 -2.05 -24.74 9.19
N ALA A 56 -3.25 -24.78 8.62
CA ALA A 56 -3.56 -24.15 7.34
C ALA A 56 -3.38 -22.63 7.43
N LEU A 57 -3.94 -21.98 8.46
CA LEU A 57 -3.80 -20.55 8.68
C LEU A 57 -2.33 -20.14 8.86
N THR A 58 -1.56 -20.93 9.60
CA THR A 58 -0.12 -20.71 9.77
C THR A 58 0.61 -20.87 8.45
N GLY A 59 0.32 -21.93 7.68
CA GLY A 59 0.90 -22.17 6.36
C GLY A 59 0.65 -21.02 5.37
N VAL A 60 -0.59 -20.53 5.30
CA VAL A 60 -0.92 -19.35 4.47
C VAL A 60 -0.24 -18.09 5.02
N GLY A 61 -0.10 -17.96 6.34
CA GLY A 61 0.64 -16.87 6.96
C GLY A 61 2.09 -16.79 6.51
N VAL A 62 2.76 -17.92 6.31
CA VAL A 62 4.14 -17.98 5.79
C VAL A 62 4.24 -17.52 4.33
N CYS A 63 3.16 -17.57 3.55
CA CYS A 63 3.13 -17.04 2.18
C CYS A 63 3.09 -15.50 2.11
N LEU A 64 2.71 -14.82 3.19
CA LEU A 64 2.51 -13.35 3.19
C LEU A 64 3.72 -12.54 2.71
N PRO A 65 4.98 -12.84 3.11
CA PRO A 65 6.13 -12.10 2.59
C PRO A 65 6.25 -12.17 1.06
N ILE A 66 5.96 -13.34 0.47
CA ILE A 66 5.99 -13.52 -1.00
C ILE A 66 4.86 -12.71 -1.65
N ILE A 67 3.66 -12.76 -1.10
CA ILE A 67 2.49 -11.99 -1.56
C ILE A 67 2.78 -10.48 -1.50
N MET A 68 3.45 -10.01 -0.43
CA MET A 68 3.87 -8.61 -0.31
C MET A 68 4.90 -8.22 -1.37
N VAL A 69 5.85 -9.09 -1.70
CA VAL A 69 6.82 -8.87 -2.79
C VAL A 69 6.10 -8.76 -4.12
N ILE A 70 5.15 -9.65 -4.43
CA ILE A 70 4.33 -9.58 -5.65
C ILE A 70 3.61 -8.23 -5.73
N SER A 71 2.98 -7.79 -4.62
CA SER A 71 2.27 -6.52 -4.54
C SER A 71 3.21 -5.31 -4.66
N ALA A 72 4.44 -5.40 -4.11
CA ALA A 72 5.45 -4.35 -4.23
C ALA A 72 5.87 -4.11 -5.68
N PHE A 73 6.02 -5.18 -6.47
CA PHE A 73 6.31 -5.08 -7.91
C PHE A 73 5.14 -4.46 -8.70
N ALA A 74 3.89 -4.78 -8.35
CA ALA A 74 2.73 -4.10 -8.93
C ALA A 74 2.74 -2.60 -8.61
N SER A 75 3.01 -2.26 -7.35
CA SER A 75 3.12 -0.87 -6.88
C SER A 75 4.25 -0.10 -7.56
N LEU A 76 5.34 -0.77 -7.92
CA LEU A 76 6.47 -0.18 -8.64
C LEU A 76 6.01 0.47 -9.95
N MET A 77 5.16 -0.21 -10.73
CA MET A 77 4.65 0.29 -12.00
C MET A 77 3.40 1.17 -11.82
N ALA A 78 2.56 0.86 -10.82
CA ALA A 78 1.36 1.64 -10.52
C ALA A 78 1.70 3.05 -10.04
N ILE A 79 2.42 3.13 -8.92
CA ILE A 79 2.75 4.39 -8.25
C ILE A 79 3.90 5.13 -8.97
N GLY A 80 4.72 4.40 -9.72
CA GLY A 80 5.75 5.01 -10.56
C GLY A 80 5.21 5.60 -11.86
N GLY A 81 4.25 4.94 -12.50
CA GLY A 81 3.75 5.31 -13.82
C GLY A 81 2.54 6.23 -13.80
N ALA A 82 1.54 5.97 -12.94
CA ALA A 82 0.29 6.71 -12.92
C ALA A 82 0.44 8.23 -12.66
N PRO A 83 1.28 8.71 -11.71
CA PRO A 83 1.53 10.13 -11.55
C PRO A 83 2.18 10.75 -12.78
N ARG A 84 3.13 10.06 -13.40
CA ARG A 84 3.82 10.54 -14.60
C ARG A 84 2.87 10.66 -15.79
N ALA A 85 1.95 9.70 -15.94
CA ALA A 85 0.90 9.77 -16.95
C ALA A 85 -0.06 10.96 -16.68
N SER A 86 -0.43 11.20 -15.39
CA SER A 86 -1.25 12.36 -15.03
C SER A 86 -0.53 13.70 -15.28
N ILE A 87 0.77 13.77 -15.03
CA ILE A 87 1.59 14.96 -15.34
C ILE A 87 1.59 15.22 -16.86
N ALA A 88 1.84 14.19 -17.67
CA ALA A 88 1.82 14.31 -19.12
C ALA A 88 0.44 14.74 -19.64
N GLU A 89 -0.64 14.20 -19.06
CA GLU A 89 -2.01 14.60 -19.38
C GLU A 89 -2.27 16.07 -19.05
N GLY A 90 -1.82 16.53 -17.88
CA GLY A 90 -1.94 17.94 -17.48
C GLY A 90 -1.17 18.89 -18.41
N ALA A 91 -0.04 18.45 -18.95
CA ALA A 91 0.73 19.17 -19.96
C ALA A 91 0.11 19.15 -21.37
N GLY A 92 -1.03 18.47 -21.56
CA GLY A 92 -1.67 18.32 -22.87
C GLY A 92 -1.08 17.20 -23.75
N GLU A 93 -0.13 16.42 -23.21
CA GLU A 93 0.56 15.33 -23.91
C GLU A 93 -0.17 13.99 -23.72
N SER A 94 -1.44 13.89 -24.11
CA SER A 94 -2.27 12.69 -23.89
C SER A 94 -1.68 11.43 -24.54
N GLU A 95 -1.03 11.54 -25.69
CA GLU A 95 -0.34 10.42 -26.33
C GLU A 95 0.78 9.86 -25.47
N LYS A 96 1.54 10.73 -24.81
CA LYS A 96 2.59 10.31 -23.86
C LYS A 96 2.01 9.61 -22.63
N SER A 97 0.84 10.05 -22.15
CA SER A 97 0.12 9.37 -21.07
C SER A 97 -0.28 7.95 -21.46
N GLU A 98 -0.79 7.74 -22.67
CA GLU A 98 -1.11 6.43 -23.23
C GLU A 98 0.14 5.56 -23.39
N ARG A 99 1.26 6.13 -23.85
CA ARG A 99 2.54 5.42 -23.98
C ARG A 99 3.09 4.99 -22.63
N ILE A 100 3.01 5.84 -21.60
CA ILE A 100 3.42 5.48 -20.23
C ILE A 100 2.57 4.31 -19.70
N MET A 101 1.25 4.40 -19.86
CA MET A 101 0.32 3.35 -19.42
C MET A 101 0.59 2.01 -20.14
N GLY A 102 0.77 2.04 -21.47
CA GLY A 102 1.05 0.84 -22.27
C GLY A 102 2.40 0.20 -21.93
N ASN A 103 3.44 1.01 -21.75
CA ASN A 103 4.76 0.52 -21.34
C ASN A 103 4.71 -0.13 -19.95
N CYS A 104 4.03 0.50 -18.98
CA CYS A 104 3.86 -0.05 -17.64
C CYS A 104 3.03 -1.34 -17.64
N LEU A 105 2.00 -1.46 -18.50
CA LEU A 105 1.27 -2.71 -18.69
C LEU A 105 2.21 -3.84 -19.14
N THR A 106 3.03 -3.57 -20.15
CA THR A 106 4.00 -4.58 -20.63
C THR A 106 4.98 -5.00 -19.53
N MET A 107 5.49 -4.02 -18.77
CA MET A 107 6.36 -4.32 -17.64
C MET A 107 5.68 -5.13 -16.54
N LEU A 108 4.40 -4.87 -16.23
CA LEU A 108 3.62 -5.67 -15.29
C LEU A 108 3.48 -7.12 -15.77
N VAL A 109 3.21 -7.33 -17.05
CA VAL A 109 3.12 -8.68 -17.65
C VAL A 109 4.47 -9.40 -17.58
N ILE A 110 5.56 -8.75 -17.99
CA ILE A 110 6.92 -9.33 -17.91
C ILE A 110 7.26 -9.67 -16.45
N THR A 111 7.03 -8.76 -15.52
CA THR A 111 7.27 -8.99 -14.10
C THR A 111 6.43 -10.15 -13.56
N ALA A 112 5.16 -10.23 -13.95
CA ALA A 112 4.29 -11.33 -13.56
C ALA A 112 4.86 -12.68 -14.01
N LEU A 113 5.27 -12.79 -15.27
CA LEU A 113 5.86 -14.02 -15.81
C LEU A 113 7.16 -14.41 -15.08
N VAL A 114 8.04 -13.42 -14.85
CA VAL A 114 9.30 -13.66 -14.12
C VAL A 114 9.03 -14.12 -12.68
N LEU A 115 8.12 -13.45 -11.97
CA LEU A 115 7.75 -13.82 -10.60
C LEU A 115 7.06 -15.17 -10.53
N THR A 116 6.18 -15.50 -11.49
CA THR A 116 5.55 -16.82 -11.57
C THR A 116 6.60 -17.92 -11.71
N VAL A 117 7.53 -17.79 -12.67
CA VAL A 117 8.60 -18.77 -12.86
C VAL A 117 9.50 -18.88 -11.62
N LEU A 118 9.84 -17.74 -11.01
CA LEU A 118 10.67 -17.70 -9.81
C LEU A 118 10.00 -18.42 -8.64
N PHE A 119 8.74 -18.08 -8.35
CA PHE A 119 8.05 -18.64 -7.20
C PHE A 119 7.59 -20.09 -7.41
N GLU A 120 7.29 -20.52 -8.64
CA GLU A 120 7.05 -21.94 -8.92
C GLU A 120 8.34 -22.78 -8.79
N SER A 121 9.47 -22.25 -9.24
CA SER A 121 10.75 -22.99 -9.21
C SER A 121 11.33 -23.05 -7.79
N PHE A 122 11.13 -22.03 -6.96
CA PHE A 122 11.74 -21.89 -5.64
C PHE A 122 10.73 -21.80 -4.50
N ALA A 123 9.49 -22.24 -4.69
CA ALA A 123 8.42 -22.17 -3.70
C ALA A 123 8.85 -22.78 -2.37
N GLU A 124 9.27 -24.04 -2.36
CA GLU A 124 9.62 -24.78 -1.15
C GLU A 124 10.79 -24.17 -0.37
N PRO A 125 11.99 -23.91 -0.97
CA PRO A 125 13.08 -23.30 -0.24
C PRO A 125 12.75 -21.89 0.28
N LEU A 126 11.96 -21.09 -0.44
CA LEU A 126 11.54 -19.77 0.01
C LEU A 126 10.59 -19.87 1.22
N LEU A 127 9.61 -20.76 1.17
CA LEU A 127 8.67 -20.95 2.27
C LEU A 127 9.36 -21.47 3.53
N LEU A 128 10.31 -22.40 3.39
CA LEU A 128 11.15 -22.86 4.50
C LEU A 128 12.00 -21.71 5.08
N MET A 129 12.58 -20.87 4.23
CA MET A 129 13.31 -19.68 4.67
C MET A 129 12.43 -18.68 5.42
N PHE A 130 11.15 -18.56 5.06
CA PHE A 130 10.20 -17.69 5.75
C PHE A 130 9.53 -18.35 6.97
N GLY A 131 9.96 -19.57 7.36
CA GLY A 131 9.57 -20.18 8.62
C GLY A 131 8.48 -21.25 8.51
N ALA A 132 8.26 -21.83 7.34
CA ALA A 132 7.42 -23.02 7.23
C ALA A 132 8.06 -24.20 7.96
N SER A 133 7.27 -24.90 8.76
CA SER A 133 7.65 -26.16 9.43
C SER A 133 7.24 -27.38 8.59
N GLU A 134 7.72 -28.57 8.97
CA GLU A 134 7.31 -29.83 8.35
C GLU A 134 5.77 -30.03 8.32
N ASN A 135 5.09 -29.50 9.35
CA ASN A 135 3.63 -29.61 9.47
C ASN A 135 2.87 -28.56 8.64
N THR A 136 3.50 -27.43 8.30
CA THR A 136 2.83 -26.31 7.61
C THR A 136 3.22 -26.16 6.15
N ILE A 137 4.36 -26.74 5.75
CA ILE A 137 4.90 -26.58 4.38
C ILE A 137 3.95 -27.10 3.31
N GLY A 138 3.21 -28.19 3.57
CA GLY A 138 2.24 -28.74 2.63
C GLY A 138 1.11 -27.75 2.33
N TYR A 139 0.55 -27.12 3.37
CA TYR A 139 -0.50 -26.10 3.21
C TYR A 139 0.04 -24.83 2.54
N ALA A 140 1.25 -24.42 2.89
CA ALA A 140 1.90 -23.26 2.28
C ALA A 140 2.16 -23.47 0.79
N LEU A 141 2.66 -24.64 0.37
CA LEU A 141 2.88 -25.01 -1.02
C LEU A 141 1.60 -25.07 -1.82
N ASP A 142 0.56 -25.69 -1.24
CA ASP A 142 -0.76 -25.81 -1.87
C ASP A 142 -1.38 -24.45 -2.17
N TYR A 143 -1.20 -23.48 -1.26
CA TYR A 143 -1.66 -22.11 -1.48
C TYR A 143 -0.75 -21.38 -2.48
N MET A 144 0.56 -21.42 -2.24
CA MET A 144 1.51 -20.57 -2.96
C MET A 144 1.61 -20.89 -4.45
N ARG A 145 1.60 -22.18 -4.84
CA ARG A 145 1.64 -22.58 -6.25
C ARG A 145 0.45 -22.05 -7.03
N ILE A 146 -0.76 -22.17 -6.50
CA ILE A 146 -1.97 -21.65 -7.15
C ILE A 146 -1.90 -20.12 -7.21
N TYR A 147 -1.47 -19.46 -6.13
CA TYR A 147 -1.34 -18.00 -6.08
C TYR A 147 -0.26 -17.49 -7.06
N ALA A 148 0.86 -18.20 -7.18
CA ALA A 148 1.94 -17.87 -8.11
C ALA A 148 1.48 -17.89 -9.58
N LEU A 149 0.69 -18.88 -9.98
CA LEU A 149 0.06 -18.93 -11.31
C LEU A 149 -0.91 -17.75 -11.53
N GLY A 150 -1.55 -17.27 -10.46
CA GLY A 150 -2.44 -16.12 -10.48
C GLY A 150 -1.75 -14.76 -10.44
N THR A 151 -0.42 -14.72 -10.31
CA THR A 151 0.36 -13.46 -10.17
C THR A 151 0.06 -12.45 -11.27
N ILE A 152 -0.19 -12.90 -12.51
CA ILE A 152 -0.52 -12.00 -13.62
C ILE A 152 -1.80 -11.20 -13.35
N PHE A 153 -2.82 -11.82 -12.78
CA PHE A 153 -4.08 -11.12 -12.46
C PHE A 153 -3.89 -10.12 -11.33
N VAL A 154 -3.07 -10.46 -10.32
CA VAL A 154 -2.71 -9.55 -9.23
C VAL A 154 -1.97 -8.34 -9.78
N GLN A 155 -0.95 -8.55 -10.62
CA GLN A 155 -0.18 -7.48 -11.25
C GLN A 155 -1.06 -6.57 -12.10
N LEU A 156 -1.94 -7.12 -12.91
CA LEU A 156 -2.87 -6.35 -13.74
C LEU A 156 -3.89 -5.59 -12.90
N THR A 157 -4.48 -6.23 -11.89
CA THR A 157 -5.47 -5.58 -11.03
C THR A 157 -4.86 -4.42 -10.25
N LEU A 158 -3.80 -4.66 -9.48
CA LEU A 158 -3.19 -3.63 -8.65
C LEU A 158 -2.48 -2.57 -9.50
N GLY A 159 -1.72 -3.03 -10.51
CA GLY A 159 -0.91 -2.15 -11.36
C GLY A 159 -1.75 -1.22 -12.21
N MET A 160 -2.75 -1.76 -12.92
CA MET A 160 -3.54 -0.98 -13.89
C MET A 160 -4.70 -0.21 -13.25
N ASN A 161 -5.21 -0.63 -12.08
CA ASN A 161 -6.26 0.09 -11.37
C ASN A 161 -5.84 1.52 -10.97
N ALA A 162 -4.55 1.74 -10.71
CA ALA A 162 -3.99 3.06 -10.43
C ALA A 162 -4.18 4.04 -11.60
N TYR A 163 -4.14 3.56 -12.84
CA TYR A 163 -4.36 4.38 -14.03
C TYR A 163 -5.83 4.78 -14.21
N ILE A 164 -6.78 4.00 -13.69
CA ILE A 164 -8.19 4.39 -13.63
C ILE A 164 -8.36 5.57 -12.67
N THR A 165 -7.77 5.47 -11.48
CA THR A 165 -7.79 6.56 -10.49
C THR A 165 -7.09 7.81 -11.01
N ALA A 166 -5.94 7.66 -11.67
CA ALA A 166 -5.14 8.74 -12.22
C ALA A 166 -5.88 9.57 -13.29
N GLN A 167 -6.84 8.97 -13.99
CA GLN A 167 -7.72 9.66 -14.92
C GLN A 167 -8.90 10.37 -14.25
N GLY A 168 -9.05 10.28 -12.90
CA GLY A 168 -10.16 10.87 -12.15
C GLY A 168 -11.38 9.96 -11.99
N PHE A 169 -11.28 8.65 -12.29
CA PHE A 169 -12.36 7.67 -12.13
C PHE A 169 -12.25 6.86 -10.83
N ALA A 170 -12.07 7.53 -9.68
CA ALA A 170 -11.88 6.86 -8.39
C ALA A 170 -13.01 5.88 -8.03
N THR A 171 -14.26 6.18 -8.38
CA THR A 171 -15.40 5.29 -8.15
C THR A 171 -15.31 4.01 -9.01
N ALA A 172 -14.85 4.10 -10.27
CA ALA A 172 -14.64 2.92 -11.10
C ALA A 172 -13.49 2.06 -10.56
N SER A 173 -12.43 2.68 -10.07
CA SER A 173 -11.33 2.02 -9.37
C SER A 173 -11.80 1.31 -8.10
N MET A 174 -12.66 1.93 -7.29
CA MET A 174 -13.28 1.31 -6.11
C MET A 174 -14.12 0.07 -6.50
N LYS A 175 -14.88 0.14 -7.59
CA LYS A 175 -15.66 -1.01 -8.08
C LYS A 175 -14.79 -2.22 -8.39
N THR A 176 -13.58 -2.02 -8.91
CA THR A 176 -12.61 -3.11 -9.12
C THR A 176 -12.36 -3.89 -7.84
N VAL A 177 -12.09 -3.16 -6.73
CA VAL A 177 -11.82 -3.78 -5.43
C VAL A 177 -13.06 -4.44 -4.86
N LEU A 178 -14.23 -3.78 -4.97
CA LEU A 178 -15.51 -4.35 -4.51
C LEU A 178 -15.87 -5.64 -5.23
N ILE A 179 -15.71 -5.69 -6.56
CA ILE A 179 -15.98 -6.90 -7.36
C ILE A 179 -15.09 -8.06 -6.88
N GLY A 180 -13.78 -7.81 -6.73
CA GLY A 180 -12.84 -8.80 -6.25
C GLY A 180 -13.17 -9.30 -4.85
N ALA A 181 -13.42 -8.36 -3.92
CA ALA A 181 -13.70 -8.68 -2.51
C ALA A 181 -15.01 -9.47 -2.36
N LEU A 182 -16.09 -9.03 -2.99
CA LEU A 182 -17.39 -9.71 -2.92
C LEU A 182 -17.32 -11.11 -3.53
N LEU A 183 -16.65 -11.24 -4.67
CA LEU A 183 -16.51 -12.53 -5.33
C LEU A 183 -15.63 -13.48 -4.51
N ASN A 184 -14.51 -13.02 -3.95
CA ASN A 184 -13.67 -13.83 -3.09
C ASN A 184 -14.43 -14.31 -1.86
N THR A 185 -15.11 -13.40 -1.13
CA THR A 185 -15.92 -13.75 0.05
C THR A 185 -17.02 -14.77 -0.25
N ALA A 186 -17.58 -14.76 -1.48
CA ALA A 186 -18.59 -15.73 -1.91
C ALA A 186 -17.96 -17.08 -2.32
N LEU A 187 -16.79 -17.05 -2.97
CA LEU A 187 -16.13 -18.27 -3.47
C LEU A 187 -15.37 -19.02 -2.37
N ASP A 188 -14.85 -18.34 -1.36
CA ASP A 188 -14.11 -18.97 -0.25
C ASP A 188 -14.92 -20.09 0.43
N PRO A 189 -16.12 -19.87 0.97
CA PRO A 189 -16.87 -20.94 1.61
C PRO A 189 -17.26 -22.03 0.63
N LEU A 190 -17.53 -21.69 -0.62
CA LEU A 190 -17.87 -22.66 -1.66
C LEU A 190 -16.69 -23.60 -1.94
N PHE A 191 -15.49 -23.06 -2.14
CA PHE A 191 -14.33 -23.86 -2.52
C PHE A 191 -13.69 -24.55 -1.32
N ILE A 192 -13.63 -23.88 -0.17
CA ILE A 192 -13.02 -24.44 1.04
C ILE A 192 -13.89 -25.57 1.61
N PHE A 193 -15.19 -25.32 1.82
CA PHE A 193 -16.06 -26.23 2.58
C PHE A 193 -16.94 -27.09 1.69
N VAL A 194 -17.66 -26.51 0.71
CA VAL A 194 -18.62 -27.27 -0.12
C VAL A 194 -17.91 -28.20 -1.09
N LEU A 195 -16.86 -27.71 -1.78
CA LEU A 195 -16.05 -28.51 -2.69
C LEU A 195 -14.92 -29.27 -1.98
N GLY A 196 -14.68 -28.98 -0.68
CA GLY A 196 -13.69 -29.68 0.12
C GLY A 196 -12.23 -29.47 -0.32
N LEU A 197 -11.93 -28.39 -1.07
CA LEU A 197 -10.60 -28.13 -1.61
C LEU A 197 -9.64 -27.55 -0.54
N GLY A 198 -10.14 -27.16 0.62
CA GLY A 198 -9.33 -26.64 1.72
C GLY A 198 -8.54 -25.39 1.31
N VAL A 199 -7.25 -25.38 1.63
CA VAL A 199 -6.34 -24.23 1.34
C VAL A 199 -6.20 -23.97 -0.17
N ARG A 200 -6.24 -25.02 -1.00
CA ARG A 200 -6.26 -24.88 -2.46
C ARG A 200 -7.51 -24.12 -2.92
N GLY A 201 -8.64 -24.36 -2.25
CA GLY A 201 -9.88 -23.64 -2.50
C GLY A 201 -9.78 -22.16 -2.24
N ALA A 202 -9.19 -21.75 -1.11
CA ALA A 202 -8.93 -20.35 -0.79
C ALA A 202 -8.02 -19.67 -1.83
N ALA A 203 -6.94 -20.33 -2.23
CA ALA A 203 -6.05 -19.82 -3.28
C ALA A 203 -6.77 -19.65 -4.63
N LEU A 204 -7.59 -20.63 -5.04
CA LEU A 204 -8.38 -20.57 -6.26
C LEU A 204 -9.43 -19.44 -6.21
N ALA A 205 -10.13 -19.27 -5.09
CA ALA A 205 -11.08 -18.19 -4.91
C ALA A 205 -10.41 -16.83 -5.07
N THR A 206 -9.24 -16.64 -4.46
CA THR A 206 -8.45 -15.42 -4.61
C THR A 206 -8.02 -15.19 -6.06
N VAL A 207 -7.47 -16.19 -6.73
CA VAL A 207 -7.00 -16.04 -8.12
C VAL A 207 -8.15 -15.76 -9.08
N ILE A 208 -9.29 -16.43 -8.95
CA ILE A 208 -10.47 -16.19 -9.79
C ILE A 208 -11.01 -14.77 -9.55
N SER A 209 -11.08 -14.34 -8.30
CA SER A 209 -11.54 -13.00 -7.95
C SER A 209 -10.63 -11.91 -8.52
N GLN A 210 -9.30 -12.12 -8.46
CA GLN A 210 -8.33 -11.24 -9.09
C GLN A 210 -8.42 -11.27 -10.63
N ALA A 211 -8.68 -12.43 -11.22
CA ALA A 211 -8.89 -12.56 -12.68
C ALA A 211 -10.11 -11.75 -13.14
N VAL A 212 -11.23 -11.84 -12.44
CA VAL A 212 -12.44 -11.05 -12.76
C VAL A 212 -12.19 -9.57 -12.59
N SER A 213 -11.49 -9.17 -11.51
CA SER A 213 -11.08 -7.79 -11.31
C SER A 213 -10.14 -7.30 -12.42
N ALA A 214 -9.17 -8.11 -12.84
CA ALA A 214 -8.27 -7.78 -13.95
C ALA A 214 -9.04 -7.60 -15.27
N VAL A 215 -9.98 -8.49 -15.58
CA VAL A 215 -10.85 -8.34 -16.75
C VAL A 215 -11.66 -7.05 -16.69
N TRP A 216 -12.21 -6.70 -15.52
CA TRP A 216 -12.92 -5.44 -15.31
C TRP A 216 -12.02 -4.23 -15.59
N VAL A 217 -10.82 -4.18 -15.02
CA VAL A 217 -9.83 -3.11 -15.22
C VAL A 217 -9.47 -2.98 -16.70
N MET A 218 -9.14 -4.09 -17.35
CA MET A 218 -8.75 -4.09 -18.75
C MET A 218 -9.91 -3.67 -19.67
N THR A 219 -11.12 -4.13 -19.40
CA THR A 219 -12.33 -3.72 -20.15
C THR A 219 -12.60 -2.24 -19.99
N PHE A 220 -12.37 -1.69 -18.77
CA PHE A 220 -12.52 -0.26 -18.55
C PHE A 220 -11.48 0.54 -19.35
N LEU A 221 -10.20 0.16 -19.29
CA LEU A 221 -9.09 0.87 -19.95
C LEU A 221 -9.05 0.73 -21.48
N THR A 222 -9.71 -0.30 -22.02
CA THR A 222 -9.90 -0.46 -23.48
C THR A 222 -11.25 0.08 -23.96
N GLY A 223 -12.13 0.44 -23.03
CA GLY A 223 -13.48 0.90 -23.33
C GLY A 223 -13.55 2.37 -23.75
N LYS A 224 -14.75 2.79 -24.20
CA LYS A 224 -15.00 4.17 -24.69
C LYS A 224 -15.04 5.24 -23.60
N LYS A 225 -15.10 4.85 -22.29
CA LYS A 225 -15.19 5.79 -21.16
C LYS A 225 -13.83 6.32 -20.72
N THR A 226 -12.77 5.55 -20.95
CA THR A 226 -11.40 5.95 -20.63
C THR A 226 -10.91 7.03 -21.60
N ARG A 227 -10.05 7.92 -21.10
CA ARG A 227 -9.38 8.91 -21.96
C ARG A 227 -8.08 8.36 -22.50
N TRP A 228 -7.36 7.57 -21.73
CA TRP A 228 -6.12 6.94 -22.16
C TRP A 228 -6.43 5.54 -22.71
N HIS A 229 -6.23 5.36 -23.99
CA HIS A 229 -6.52 4.09 -24.64
C HIS A 229 -5.27 3.22 -24.73
N LEU A 230 -5.45 1.94 -24.41
CA LEU A 230 -4.41 0.95 -24.62
C LEU A 230 -4.31 0.63 -26.12
N LYS A 231 -3.26 1.14 -26.78
CA LYS A 231 -2.96 0.89 -28.18
C LYS A 231 -1.82 -0.12 -28.29
N ARG A 232 -1.87 -1.03 -29.27
CA ARG A 232 -0.81 -2.02 -29.48
C ARG A 232 0.56 -1.40 -29.71
N GLU A 233 0.61 -0.25 -30.34
CA GLU A 233 1.83 0.53 -30.62
C GLU A 233 2.54 0.94 -29.30
N ASN A 234 1.76 1.20 -28.23
CA ASN A 234 2.23 1.65 -26.93
C ASN A 234 2.73 0.52 -26.04
N LEU A 235 2.61 -0.74 -26.45
CA LEU A 235 3.07 -1.90 -25.70
C LEU A 235 4.57 -2.20 -25.87
N ARG A 236 5.25 -1.52 -26.79
CA ARG A 236 6.71 -1.64 -26.95
C ARG A 236 7.41 -1.01 -25.76
N VAL A 237 8.31 -1.77 -25.12
CA VAL A 237 9.09 -1.28 -23.98
C VAL A 237 10.09 -0.23 -24.48
N ASP A 238 9.90 1.00 -24.01
CA ASP A 238 10.86 2.10 -24.20
C ASP A 238 11.54 2.44 -22.88
N ALA A 239 12.84 2.18 -22.81
CA ALA A 239 13.63 2.44 -21.61
C ALA A 239 13.55 3.91 -21.14
N LYS A 240 13.40 4.87 -22.06
CA LYS A 240 13.26 6.29 -21.71
C LYS A 240 11.94 6.60 -20.99
N ILE A 241 10.94 5.75 -21.16
CA ILE A 241 9.64 5.85 -20.46
C ILE A 241 9.67 5.02 -19.17
N VAL A 242 10.16 3.76 -19.26
CA VAL A 242 10.10 2.79 -18.16
C VAL A 242 11.05 3.15 -17.02
N LEU A 243 12.31 3.53 -17.30
CA LEU A 243 13.29 3.83 -16.25
C LEU A 243 12.86 4.96 -15.30
N PRO A 244 12.31 6.10 -15.79
CA PRO A 244 11.77 7.11 -14.89
C PRO A 244 10.56 6.65 -14.08
N CYS A 245 9.72 5.74 -14.62
CA CYS A 245 8.62 5.13 -13.85
C CYS A 245 9.16 4.21 -12.75
N ILE A 246 10.11 3.35 -13.07
CA ILE A 246 10.79 2.50 -12.08
C ILE A 246 11.43 3.37 -10.99
N ALA A 247 12.17 4.41 -11.37
CA ALA A 247 12.84 5.29 -10.41
C ALA A 247 11.86 5.93 -9.41
N LEU A 248 10.68 6.35 -9.87
CA LEU A 248 9.65 6.91 -9.00
C LEU A 248 8.97 5.85 -8.14
N GLY A 249 8.71 4.67 -8.69
CA GLY A 249 8.10 3.54 -8.01
C GLY A 249 9.03 2.82 -7.02
N LEU A 250 10.34 3.05 -7.06
CA LEU A 250 11.28 2.47 -6.09
C LEU A 250 10.97 2.88 -4.64
N SER A 251 10.48 4.10 -4.41
CA SER A 251 10.13 4.55 -3.07
C SER A 251 9.03 3.68 -2.42
N PRO A 252 7.84 3.53 -2.98
CA PRO A 252 6.83 2.62 -2.43
C PRO A 252 7.26 1.15 -2.45
N PHE A 253 8.03 0.73 -3.45
CA PHE A 253 8.60 -0.62 -3.49
C PHE A 253 9.49 -0.91 -2.28
N VAL A 254 10.43 -0.02 -1.97
CA VAL A 254 11.30 -0.14 -0.78
C VAL A 254 10.47 -0.11 0.50
N MET A 255 9.48 0.79 0.58
CA MET A 255 8.60 0.87 1.76
C MET A 255 7.85 -0.44 2.01
N GLN A 256 7.30 -1.08 0.98
CA GLN A 256 6.58 -2.36 1.12
C GLN A 256 7.52 -3.54 1.38
N SER A 257 8.62 -3.64 0.63
CA SER A 257 9.56 -4.75 0.75
C SER A 257 10.29 -4.77 2.10
N THR A 258 10.49 -3.62 2.73
CA THR A 258 11.15 -3.52 4.04
C THR A 258 10.23 -3.83 5.22
N GLU A 259 8.91 -3.88 5.05
CA GLU A 259 7.97 -4.18 6.14
C GLU A 259 8.26 -5.55 6.79
N SER A 260 8.47 -6.58 5.98
CA SER A 260 8.80 -7.91 6.50
C SER A 260 10.14 -7.93 7.25
N LEU A 261 11.15 -7.22 6.74
CA LEU A 261 12.44 -7.10 7.40
C LEU A 261 12.32 -6.40 8.76
N ILE A 262 11.56 -5.32 8.81
CA ILE A 262 11.30 -4.57 10.04
C ILE A 262 10.56 -5.44 11.06
N ALA A 263 9.55 -6.21 10.64
CA ALA A 263 8.84 -7.13 11.51
C ALA A 263 9.79 -8.19 12.11
N ILE A 264 10.73 -8.74 11.32
CA ILE A 264 11.75 -9.66 11.82
C ILE A 264 12.66 -8.97 12.86
N CYS A 265 13.11 -7.75 12.59
CA CYS A 265 13.95 -6.98 13.51
C CYS A 265 13.25 -6.71 14.85
N PHE A 266 11.98 -6.27 14.82
CA PHE A 266 11.18 -6.06 16.02
C PHE A 266 10.96 -7.36 16.79
N ASN A 267 10.48 -8.41 16.12
CA ASN A 267 10.16 -9.67 16.76
C ASN A 267 11.40 -10.33 17.39
N SER A 268 12.54 -10.32 16.70
CA SER A 268 13.79 -10.89 17.25
C SER A 268 14.29 -10.11 18.47
N SER A 269 14.21 -8.80 18.45
CA SER A 269 14.61 -7.95 19.57
C SER A 269 13.64 -8.07 20.75
N LEU A 270 12.33 -8.05 20.48
CA LEU A 270 11.30 -8.18 21.51
C LEU A 270 11.30 -9.58 22.15
N LEU A 271 11.50 -10.64 21.37
CA LEU A 271 11.64 -11.99 21.90
C LEU A 271 12.80 -12.07 22.88
N ARG A 272 13.94 -11.46 22.54
CA ARG A 272 15.13 -11.45 23.39
C ARG A 272 14.95 -10.68 24.71
N TYR A 273 14.23 -9.56 24.69
CA TYR A 273 14.16 -8.64 25.81
C TYR A 273 12.83 -8.64 26.58
N GLY A 274 11.74 -9.05 25.95
CA GLY A 274 10.39 -9.07 26.56
C GLY A 274 9.66 -10.40 26.42
N GLY A 275 10.27 -11.40 25.77
CA GLY A 275 9.71 -12.74 25.60
C GLY A 275 8.45 -12.76 24.70
N ASP A 276 7.69 -13.86 24.79
CA ASP A 276 6.51 -14.10 23.96
C ASP A 276 5.41 -13.05 24.16
N MET A 277 5.29 -12.49 25.36
CA MET A 277 4.31 -11.44 25.67
C MET A 277 4.56 -10.18 24.84
N ALA A 278 5.83 -9.75 24.71
CA ALA A 278 6.19 -8.58 23.92
C ALA A 278 6.00 -8.81 22.42
N VAL A 279 6.30 -10.01 21.91
CA VAL A 279 6.07 -10.39 20.51
C VAL A 279 4.57 -10.44 20.19
N GLY A 280 3.77 -11.06 21.08
CA GLY A 280 2.31 -11.08 20.95
C GLY A 280 1.72 -9.66 20.95
N THR A 281 2.22 -8.81 21.85
CA THR A 281 1.86 -7.39 21.88
C THR A 281 2.20 -6.70 20.56
N MET A 282 3.40 -6.87 20.00
CA MET A 282 3.80 -6.26 18.75
C MET A 282 2.87 -6.62 17.60
N THR A 283 2.34 -7.84 17.56
CA THR A 283 1.35 -8.25 16.56
C THR A 283 0.06 -7.42 16.65
N VAL A 284 -0.39 -7.12 17.87
CA VAL A 284 -1.56 -6.26 18.08
C VAL A 284 -1.26 -4.81 17.70
N LEU A 285 -0.09 -4.29 18.10
CA LEU A 285 0.33 -2.91 17.79
C LEU A 285 0.43 -2.66 16.28
N THR A 286 1.07 -3.59 15.54
CA THR A 286 1.15 -3.50 14.08
C THR A 286 -0.22 -3.55 13.42
N SER A 287 -1.15 -4.34 13.95
CA SER A 287 -2.53 -4.39 13.45
C SER A 287 -3.26 -3.07 13.65
N ILE A 288 -3.14 -2.46 14.83
CA ILE A 288 -3.70 -1.14 15.14
C ILE A 288 -3.10 -0.08 14.20
N MET A 289 -1.79 -0.10 14.01
CA MET A 289 -1.09 0.84 13.12
C MET A 289 -1.52 0.70 11.66
N GLN A 290 -1.63 -0.54 11.15
CA GLN A 290 -2.12 -0.80 9.79
C GLN A 290 -3.54 -0.27 9.60
N PHE A 291 -4.45 -0.57 10.55
CA PHE A 291 -5.81 -0.07 10.51
C PHE A 291 -5.86 1.47 10.50
N SER A 292 -5.03 2.11 11.32
CA SER A 292 -4.93 3.58 11.42
C SER A 292 -4.38 4.23 10.14
N ASN A 293 -3.48 3.55 9.42
CA ASN A 293 -2.83 4.09 8.21
C ASN A 293 -3.66 3.93 6.92
N MET A 294 -4.63 3.03 6.87
CA MET A 294 -5.42 2.77 5.65
C MET A 294 -6.17 4.00 5.11
N PRO A 295 -6.91 4.78 5.94
CA PRO A 295 -7.56 5.97 5.44
C PRO A 295 -6.57 7.03 4.93
N LEU A 296 -5.38 7.13 5.52
CA LEU A 296 -4.31 8.02 5.04
C LEU A 296 -3.84 7.61 3.64
N GLN A 297 -3.66 6.31 3.39
CA GLN A 297 -3.34 5.81 2.06
C GLN A 297 -4.44 6.13 1.04
N GLY A 298 -5.70 5.96 1.43
CA GLY A 298 -6.84 6.32 0.60
C GLY A 298 -6.90 7.82 0.28
N LEU A 299 -6.65 8.67 1.29
CA LEU A 299 -6.57 10.13 1.10
C LEU A 299 -5.48 10.52 0.09
N THR A 300 -4.29 9.96 0.24
CA THR A 300 -3.16 10.26 -0.65
C THR A 300 -3.37 9.75 -2.07
N GLN A 301 -3.95 8.57 -2.24
CA GLN A 301 -4.31 8.04 -3.56
C GLN A 301 -5.38 8.89 -4.25
N GLY A 302 -6.34 9.45 -3.49
CA GLY A 302 -7.33 10.38 -4.04
C GLY A 302 -6.75 11.75 -4.41
N ALA A 303 -5.76 12.23 -3.65
CA ALA A 303 -5.10 13.53 -3.91
C ALA A 303 -4.10 13.47 -5.07
N GLN A 304 -3.46 12.33 -5.30
CA GLN A 304 -2.39 12.15 -6.27
C GLN A 304 -2.74 12.65 -7.68
N PRO A 305 -3.88 12.27 -8.30
CA PRO A 305 -4.21 12.73 -9.64
C PRO A 305 -4.43 14.25 -9.69
N ILE A 306 -4.95 14.86 -8.62
CA ILE A 306 -5.16 16.32 -8.57
C ILE A 306 -3.82 17.04 -8.62
N VAL A 307 -2.87 16.63 -7.77
CA VAL A 307 -1.54 17.24 -7.69
C VAL A 307 -0.77 17.02 -8.99
N SER A 308 -0.72 15.77 -9.49
CA SER A 308 0.05 15.40 -10.68
C SER A 308 -0.46 16.10 -11.94
N TYR A 309 -1.78 16.12 -12.15
CA TYR A 309 -2.39 16.78 -13.31
C TYR A 309 -2.11 18.29 -13.31
N ASN A 310 -2.37 18.97 -12.20
CA ASN A 310 -2.19 20.42 -12.10
C ASN A 310 -0.70 20.82 -12.12
N PHE A 311 0.20 19.94 -11.67
CA PHE A 311 1.63 20.15 -11.85
C PHE A 311 2.03 20.12 -13.33
N GLY A 312 1.51 19.15 -14.09
CA GLY A 312 1.68 19.08 -15.54
C GLY A 312 1.07 20.26 -16.28
N ALA A 313 -0.11 20.71 -15.84
CA ALA A 313 -0.79 21.89 -16.38
C ALA A 313 -0.14 23.23 -15.98
N LYS A 314 0.98 23.20 -15.26
CA LYS A 314 1.72 24.36 -14.74
C LYS A 314 0.87 25.30 -13.84
N ASN A 315 -0.20 24.79 -13.21
CA ASN A 315 -1.07 25.55 -12.32
C ASN A 315 -0.58 25.49 -10.87
N ALA A 316 0.34 26.39 -10.52
CA ALA A 316 0.99 26.44 -9.21
C ALA A 316 -0.01 26.62 -8.07
N GLN A 317 -1.03 27.45 -8.24
CA GLN A 317 -2.03 27.73 -7.21
C GLN A 317 -2.82 26.47 -6.87
N ARG A 318 -3.30 25.71 -7.85
CA ARG A 318 -4.07 24.49 -7.61
C ARG A 318 -3.22 23.37 -6.98
N VAL A 319 -1.94 23.27 -7.35
CA VAL A 319 -1.00 22.33 -6.69
C VAL A 319 -0.86 22.68 -5.21
N ARG A 320 -0.71 23.96 -4.86
CA ARG A 320 -0.65 24.42 -3.46
C ARG A 320 -1.95 24.11 -2.72
N ASP A 321 -3.09 24.45 -3.30
CA ASP A 321 -4.41 24.22 -2.67
C ASP A 321 -4.65 22.73 -2.44
N ALA A 322 -4.30 21.86 -3.39
CA ALA A 322 -4.41 20.41 -3.26
C ALA A 322 -3.49 19.87 -2.17
N TYR A 323 -2.23 20.32 -2.12
CA TYR A 323 -1.29 19.92 -1.06
C TYR A 323 -1.77 20.35 0.32
N PHE A 324 -2.15 21.63 0.51
CA PHE A 324 -2.59 22.09 1.83
C PHE A 324 -3.92 21.46 2.27
N CYS A 325 -4.80 21.15 1.33
CA CYS A 325 -6.02 20.41 1.62
C CYS A 325 -5.70 18.99 2.07
N LEU A 326 -4.82 18.28 1.37
CA LEU A 326 -4.32 16.96 1.74
C LEU A 326 -3.61 16.98 3.09
N LEU A 327 -2.70 17.93 3.31
CA LEU A 327 -1.96 18.07 4.56
C LEU A 327 -2.90 18.24 5.76
N ARG A 328 -3.89 19.13 5.64
CA ARG A 328 -4.89 19.35 6.69
C ARG A 328 -5.69 18.09 6.96
N ALA A 329 -6.15 17.40 5.92
CA ALA A 329 -6.93 16.17 6.06
C ALA A 329 -6.10 15.06 6.72
N CYS A 330 -4.87 14.81 6.27
CA CYS A 330 -3.98 13.81 6.84
C CYS A 330 -3.60 14.14 8.30
N PHE A 331 -3.24 15.39 8.58
CA PHE A 331 -2.87 15.83 9.94
C PHE A 331 -4.04 15.72 10.91
N THR A 332 -5.23 16.23 10.52
CA THR A 332 -6.43 16.17 11.36
C THR A 332 -6.82 14.73 11.66
N TYR A 333 -6.80 13.87 10.64
CA TYR A 333 -7.09 12.45 10.80
C TYR A 333 -6.08 11.74 11.71
N SER A 334 -4.78 11.93 11.45
CA SER A 334 -3.71 11.30 12.26
C SER A 334 -3.78 11.74 13.71
N MET A 335 -4.00 13.04 13.96
CA MET A 335 -4.13 13.59 15.30
C MET A 335 -5.37 13.05 16.03
N ALA A 336 -6.49 12.92 15.32
CA ALA A 336 -7.72 12.36 15.89
C ALA A 336 -7.53 10.89 16.28
N ILE A 337 -6.97 10.06 15.41
CA ILE A 337 -6.71 8.64 15.71
C ILE A 337 -5.69 8.49 16.82
N TRP A 338 -4.60 9.23 16.78
CA TRP A 338 -3.60 9.24 17.85
C TRP A 338 -4.23 9.55 19.19
N LEU A 339 -5.03 10.62 19.27
CA LEU A 339 -5.71 11.02 20.51
C LEU A 339 -6.67 9.93 21.00
N LEU A 340 -7.41 9.29 20.10
CA LEU A 340 -8.31 8.17 20.45
C LEU A 340 -7.54 6.97 21.01
N VAL A 341 -6.42 6.59 20.39
CA VAL A 341 -5.59 5.47 20.86
C VAL A 341 -4.93 5.80 22.21
N GLU A 342 -4.44 7.01 22.40
CA GLU A 342 -3.85 7.46 23.67
C GLU A 342 -4.86 7.49 24.83
N LEU A 343 -6.08 7.96 24.56
CA LEU A 343 -7.14 8.04 25.57
C LEU A 343 -7.78 6.66 25.86
N PHE A 344 -7.97 5.83 24.84
CA PHE A 344 -8.70 4.58 24.93
C PHE A 344 -7.88 3.36 24.43
N PRO A 345 -6.63 3.14 24.85
CA PRO A 345 -5.76 2.09 24.30
C PRO A 345 -6.38 0.70 24.43
N ARG A 346 -6.99 0.40 25.58
CA ARG A 346 -7.62 -0.90 25.84
C ARG A 346 -8.74 -1.21 24.85
N ALA A 347 -9.53 -0.22 24.45
CA ALA A 347 -10.61 -0.42 23.48
C ALA A 347 -10.08 -0.89 22.10
N PHE A 348 -8.98 -0.29 21.64
CA PHE A 348 -8.33 -0.71 20.39
C PHE A 348 -7.68 -2.09 20.49
N ILE A 349 -7.07 -2.42 21.63
CA ILE A 349 -6.42 -3.73 21.86
C ILE A 349 -7.46 -4.83 21.89
N LEU A 350 -8.60 -4.62 22.58
CA LEU A 350 -9.70 -5.58 22.70
C LEU A 350 -10.34 -5.96 21.36
N ILE A 351 -10.18 -5.16 20.31
CA ILE A 351 -10.62 -5.53 18.96
C ILE A 351 -9.83 -6.73 18.44
N PHE A 352 -8.57 -6.87 18.86
CA PHE A 352 -7.64 -7.89 18.34
C PHE A 352 -7.36 -9.02 19.31
N ASN A 353 -7.40 -8.77 20.63
CA ASN A 353 -7.08 -9.77 21.65
C ASN A 353 -7.82 -9.51 22.96
N ASN A 354 -8.36 -10.58 23.56
CA ASN A 354 -9.14 -10.51 24.81
C ASN A 354 -8.38 -11.07 26.02
N ASP A 355 -7.11 -11.50 25.89
CA ASP A 355 -6.30 -11.96 27.02
C ASP A 355 -5.99 -10.80 27.97
N PRO A 356 -6.45 -10.85 29.25
CA PRO A 356 -6.25 -9.76 30.19
C PRO A 356 -4.78 -9.39 30.42
N ALA A 357 -3.88 -10.37 30.44
CA ALA A 357 -2.46 -10.14 30.67
C ALA A 357 -1.84 -9.40 29.47
N LEU A 358 -2.19 -9.80 28.24
CA LEU A 358 -1.73 -9.14 27.03
C LEU A 358 -2.33 -7.73 26.91
N VAL A 359 -3.61 -7.55 27.23
CA VAL A 359 -4.28 -6.23 27.18
C VAL A 359 -3.59 -5.24 28.13
N GLU A 360 -3.23 -5.68 29.36
CA GLU A 360 -2.55 -4.82 30.32
C GLU A 360 -1.14 -4.44 29.84
N TYR A 361 -0.38 -5.41 29.32
CA TYR A 361 0.95 -5.16 28.77
C TYR A 361 0.90 -4.28 27.51
N ALA A 362 -0.04 -4.55 26.59
CA ALA A 362 -0.19 -3.79 25.37
C ALA A 362 -0.68 -2.36 25.61
N ALA A 363 -1.41 -2.09 26.70
CA ALA A 363 -1.98 -0.77 26.97
C ALA A 363 -0.92 0.33 27.17
N TRP A 364 0.23 0.00 27.78
CA TRP A 364 1.34 0.94 27.85
C TRP A 364 2.18 0.94 26.55
N ALA A 365 2.39 -0.25 25.97
CA ALA A 365 3.22 -0.41 24.79
C ALA A 365 2.66 0.34 23.58
N VAL A 366 1.33 0.32 23.37
CA VAL A 366 0.70 1.01 22.25
C VAL A 366 0.85 2.53 22.33
N ARG A 367 0.76 3.10 23.53
CA ARG A 367 0.97 4.54 23.75
C ARG A 367 2.38 4.96 23.35
N ILE A 368 3.38 4.16 23.68
CA ILE A 368 4.76 4.45 23.30
C ILE A 368 4.96 4.26 21.81
N TYR A 369 4.58 3.10 21.29
CA TYR A 369 4.77 2.74 19.90
C TYR A 369 4.09 3.72 18.93
N MET A 370 2.89 4.20 19.27
CA MET A 370 2.15 5.18 18.49
C MET A 370 2.38 6.64 18.91
N GLY A 371 3.34 6.90 19.79
CA GLY A 371 3.56 8.23 20.39
C GLY A 371 3.76 9.39 19.40
N CYS A 372 4.28 9.12 18.20
CA CYS A 372 4.43 10.11 17.13
C CYS A 372 3.44 9.97 15.98
N SER A 373 2.50 9.01 16.05
CA SER A 373 1.55 8.77 14.95
C SER A 373 0.64 9.96 14.65
N GLY A 374 0.39 10.84 15.63
CA GLY A 374 -0.39 12.07 15.44
C GLY A 374 0.23 13.06 14.43
N ILE A 375 1.55 13.16 14.39
CA ILE A 375 2.26 14.02 13.45
C ILE A 375 2.65 13.30 12.16
N PHE A 376 2.53 11.97 12.11
CA PHE A 376 2.93 11.15 10.98
C PHE A 376 2.15 11.46 9.70
N GLY A 377 0.91 11.96 9.82
CA GLY A 377 0.13 12.46 8.68
C GLY A 377 0.82 13.54 7.87
N ILE A 378 1.70 14.35 8.49
CA ILE A 378 2.52 15.36 7.79
C ILE A 378 3.53 14.66 6.87
N GLN A 379 4.23 13.65 7.40
CA GLN A 379 5.20 12.88 6.62
C GLN A 379 4.54 12.20 5.41
N ILE A 380 3.38 11.57 5.61
CA ILE A 380 2.63 10.90 4.54
C ILE A 380 2.22 11.91 3.46
N ALA A 381 1.64 13.06 3.84
CA ALA A 381 1.22 14.08 2.90
C ALA A 381 2.38 14.63 2.07
N CYS A 382 3.51 14.93 2.70
CA CYS A 382 4.71 15.42 2.02
C CYS A 382 5.33 14.36 1.10
N GLN A 383 5.50 13.13 1.60
CA GLN A 383 6.08 12.02 0.85
C GLN A 383 5.29 11.70 -0.42
N GLN A 384 3.96 11.61 -0.30
CA GLN A 384 3.09 11.31 -1.44
C GLN A 384 3.00 12.48 -2.42
N THR A 385 3.14 13.72 -1.92
CA THR A 385 3.22 14.89 -2.82
C THR A 385 4.52 14.87 -3.62
N PHE A 386 5.66 14.44 -3.06
CA PHE A 386 6.89 14.24 -3.84
C PHE A 386 6.69 13.21 -4.96
N VAL A 387 5.99 12.11 -4.68
CA VAL A 387 5.64 11.10 -5.69
C VAL A 387 4.74 11.72 -6.77
N ALA A 388 3.72 12.46 -6.36
CA ALA A 388 2.79 13.11 -7.29
C ALA A 388 3.45 14.17 -8.19
N LEU A 389 4.50 14.84 -7.70
CA LEU A 389 5.33 15.79 -8.45
C LEU A 389 6.41 15.09 -9.32
N GLY A 390 6.51 13.77 -9.27
CA GLY A 390 7.52 13.00 -10.02
C GLY A 390 8.92 13.07 -9.45
N ASN A 391 9.11 13.52 -8.20
CA ASN A 391 10.42 13.65 -7.56
C ASN A 391 10.90 12.31 -6.97
N ALA A 392 11.41 11.45 -7.85
CA ALA A 392 11.87 10.10 -7.51
C ALA A 392 13.02 10.08 -6.49
N LYS A 393 14.03 10.94 -6.68
CA LYS A 393 15.26 10.91 -5.86
C LYS A 393 14.96 11.24 -4.40
N THR A 394 14.22 12.32 -4.17
CA THR A 394 13.86 12.75 -2.80
C THR A 394 12.92 11.77 -2.14
N SER A 395 11.91 11.26 -2.87
CA SER A 395 10.97 10.30 -2.35
C SER A 395 11.66 9.01 -1.92
N LEU A 396 12.56 8.46 -2.74
CA LEU A 396 13.34 7.27 -2.41
C LEU A 396 14.27 7.50 -1.22
N PHE A 397 14.99 8.63 -1.21
CA PHE A 397 15.88 8.98 -0.10
C PHE A 397 15.13 9.01 1.25
N LEU A 398 13.97 9.66 1.30
CA LEU A 398 13.17 9.76 2.53
C LEU A 398 12.62 8.40 2.97
N ALA A 399 12.24 7.53 2.02
CA ALA A 399 11.78 6.17 2.32
C ALA A 399 12.90 5.32 2.95
N VAL A 400 14.09 5.33 2.35
CA VAL A 400 15.28 4.62 2.86
C VAL A 400 15.72 5.19 4.20
N TRP A 401 15.74 6.51 4.34
CA TRP A 401 16.10 7.20 5.58
C TRP A 401 15.26 6.72 6.77
N ARG A 402 13.93 6.75 6.64
CA ARG A 402 13.04 6.34 7.73
C ARG A 402 13.19 4.87 8.08
N LYS A 403 13.09 3.99 7.09
CA LYS A 403 12.96 2.55 7.32
C LYS A 403 14.31 1.87 7.59
N ILE A 404 15.32 2.18 6.80
CA ILE A 404 16.60 1.46 6.83
C ILE A 404 17.63 2.20 7.70
N ILE A 405 17.75 3.52 7.55
CA ILE A 405 18.80 4.29 8.23
C ILE A 405 18.42 4.63 9.67
N LEU A 406 17.13 4.94 9.94
CA LEU A 406 16.67 5.27 11.29
C LEU A 406 16.13 4.06 12.03
N LEU A 407 15.04 3.46 11.54
CA LEU A 407 14.26 2.51 12.31
C LEU A 407 15.05 1.25 12.66
N ILE A 408 15.62 0.56 11.66
CA ILE A 408 16.34 -0.69 11.90
C ILE A 408 17.49 -0.53 12.89
N PRO A 409 18.40 0.46 12.75
CA PRO A 409 19.45 0.68 13.74
C PRO A 409 18.90 1.03 15.13
N LEU A 410 17.85 1.85 15.23
CA LEU A 410 17.27 2.23 16.53
C LEU A 410 16.71 1.03 17.29
N ILE A 411 16.11 0.04 16.62
CA ILE A 411 15.62 -1.21 17.24
C ILE A 411 16.75 -1.92 18.02
N TYR A 412 17.97 -1.89 17.50
CA TYR A 412 19.11 -2.56 18.12
C TYR A 412 19.95 -1.66 19.05
N ILE A 413 20.01 -0.36 18.78
CA ILE A 413 20.85 0.60 19.50
C ILE A 413 20.16 1.07 20.79
N LEU A 414 18.88 1.45 20.75
CA LEU A 414 18.18 2.00 21.92
C LEU A 414 18.18 1.08 23.15
N PRO A 415 18.04 -0.27 23.04
CA PRO A 415 18.10 -1.14 24.19
C PRO A 415 19.40 -1.09 25.01
N HIS A 416 20.48 -0.52 24.46
CA HIS A 416 21.75 -0.37 25.19
C HIS A 416 21.74 0.84 26.14
N PHE A 417 20.82 1.80 25.93
CA PHE A 417 20.76 3.03 26.72
C PHE A 417 19.64 3.06 27.77
N PHE A 418 18.74 2.09 27.75
CA PHE A 418 17.60 2.05 28.66
C PHE A 418 17.66 0.81 29.58
N ALA A 419 17.20 0.97 30.82
CA ALA A 419 17.09 -0.13 31.78
C ALA A 419 16.02 -1.15 31.34
N ASP A 420 14.85 -0.68 30.92
CA ASP A 420 13.83 -1.49 30.28
C ASP A 420 14.09 -1.58 28.79
N LYS A 421 14.64 -2.72 28.38
CA LYS A 421 15.05 -2.96 27.00
C LYS A 421 13.85 -3.18 26.06
N ALA A 422 12.77 -3.79 26.56
CA ALA A 422 11.55 -3.96 25.76
C ALA A 422 10.88 -2.62 25.47
N PHE A 423 10.81 -1.74 26.46
CA PHE A 423 10.38 -0.36 26.29
C PHE A 423 11.20 0.35 25.19
N ALA A 424 12.53 0.21 25.23
CA ALA A 424 13.43 0.84 24.28
C ALA A 424 13.21 0.36 22.83
N VAL A 425 12.87 -0.94 22.65
CA VAL A 425 12.52 -1.47 21.31
C VAL A 425 11.23 -0.84 20.81
N PHE A 426 10.18 -0.74 21.64
CA PHE A 426 8.95 -0.05 21.21
C PHE A 426 9.16 1.44 20.94
N LEU A 427 10.07 2.09 21.66
CA LEU A 427 10.42 3.50 21.48
C LEU A 427 11.13 3.77 20.15
N ALA A 428 11.69 2.75 19.50
CA ALA A 428 12.38 2.92 18.21
C ALA A 428 11.47 3.48 17.12
N GLU A 429 10.20 3.07 17.05
CA GLU A 429 9.24 3.56 16.05
C GLU A 429 8.96 5.06 16.19
N PRO A 430 8.51 5.60 17.36
CA PRO A 430 8.22 7.03 17.45
C PRO A 430 9.47 7.90 17.29
N VAL A 431 10.65 7.45 17.70
CA VAL A 431 11.90 8.18 17.47
C VAL A 431 12.23 8.25 15.97
N ALA A 432 12.09 7.12 15.26
CA ALA A 432 12.27 7.08 13.81
C ALA A 432 11.22 7.95 13.09
N ASP A 433 9.98 7.91 13.51
CA ASP A 433 8.89 8.71 12.95
C ASP A 433 9.11 10.20 13.16
N PHE A 434 9.52 10.63 14.35
CA PHE A 434 9.87 12.02 14.62
C PHE A 434 11.00 12.51 13.71
N GLY A 435 12.08 11.73 13.61
CA GLY A 435 13.21 12.04 12.72
C GLY A 435 12.78 12.08 11.24
N ALA A 436 11.90 11.18 10.82
CA ALA A 436 11.36 11.16 9.47
C ALA A 436 10.48 12.37 9.18
N VAL A 437 9.56 12.72 10.09
CA VAL A 437 8.69 13.91 9.97
C VAL A 437 9.53 15.17 9.88
N ALA A 438 10.54 15.33 10.75
CA ALA A 438 11.40 16.51 10.77
C ALA A 438 12.17 16.66 9.43
N LEU A 439 12.86 15.62 8.99
CA LEU A 439 13.63 15.66 7.75
C LEU A 439 12.72 15.82 6.51
N THR A 440 11.60 15.11 6.48
CA THR A 440 10.66 15.19 5.34
C THR A 440 10.05 16.59 5.26
N SER A 441 9.61 17.16 6.36
CA SER A 441 9.02 18.51 6.41
C SER A 441 10.04 19.59 5.98
N PHE A 442 11.28 19.49 6.46
CA PHE A 442 12.35 20.41 6.10
C PHE A 442 12.69 20.33 4.60
N THR A 443 12.90 19.12 4.11
CA THR A 443 13.22 18.86 2.70
C THR A 443 12.08 19.29 1.79
N PHE A 444 10.84 18.97 2.20
CA PHE A 444 9.64 19.33 1.46
C PHE A 444 9.48 20.85 1.36
N TYR A 445 9.60 21.57 2.49
CA TYR A 445 9.47 23.03 2.49
C TYR A 445 10.43 23.69 1.49
N ARG A 446 11.69 23.25 1.46
CA ARG A 446 12.70 23.80 0.55
C ARG A 446 12.42 23.47 -0.91
N GLN A 447 12.16 22.20 -1.22
CA GLN A 447 11.99 21.74 -2.60
C GLN A 447 10.63 22.16 -3.17
N PHE A 448 9.56 22.04 -2.40
CA PHE A 448 8.23 22.45 -2.82
C PHE A 448 8.16 23.94 -3.15
N ARG A 449 8.75 24.78 -2.30
CA ARG A 449 8.85 26.23 -2.56
C ARG A 449 9.62 26.55 -3.84
N ARG A 450 10.68 25.78 -4.11
CA ARG A 450 11.45 25.92 -5.36
C ARG A 450 10.60 25.50 -6.58
N SER A 451 9.99 24.35 -6.53
CA SER A 451 9.13 23.86 -7.63
C SER A 451 7.95 24.80 -7.91
N MET A 452 7.35 25.37 -6.86
CA MET A 452 6.24 26.34 -7.06
C MET A 452 6.72 27.66 -7.69
N ARG A 453 7.90 28.14 -7.36
CA ARG A 453 8.49 29.32 -8.01
C ARG A 453 8.82 29.06 -9.48
N GLU A 454 9.35 27.88 -9.80
CA GLU A 454 9.64 27.47 -11.18
C GLU A 454 8.35 27.41 -12.01
N LEU A 455 7.24 26.89 -11.43
CA LEU A 455 5.92 26.87 -12.08
C LEU A 455 5.36 28.29 -12.31
N GLU A 456 5.42 29.17 -11.30
CA GLU A 456 4.95 30.56 -11.40
C GLU A 456 5.74 31.36 -12.45
N GLY A 457 7.06 31.10 -12.54
CA GLY A 457 7.90 31.67 -13.61
C GLY A 457 7.47 31.22 -14.99
N ALA A 458 7.15 29.94 -15.16
CA ALA A 458 6.66 29.38 -16.41
C ALA A 458 5.25 29.89 -16.79
N GLU A 459 4.36 30.10 -15.81
CA GLU A 459 3.07 30.76 -16.04
C GLU A 459 3.23 32.19 -16.53
N ALA A 460 4.18 32.96 -15.96
CA ALA A 460 4.43 34.36 -16.31
C ALA A 460 5.07 34.54 -17.68
N THR A 461 5.88 33.59 -18.16
CA THR A 461 6.52 33.61 -19.49
C THR A 461 5.63 33.09 -20.61
N GLY A 462 4.43 32.58 -20.30
CA GLY A 462 3.48 32.09 -21.32
C GLY A 462 3.95 30.84 -22.07
N GLU A 463 4.97 30.14 -21.56
CA GLU A 463 5.40 28.85 -22.08
C GLU A 463 4.35 27.77 -21.68
N ARG A 464 3.31 27.66 -22.50
CA ARG A 464 2.29 26.59 -22.41
C ARG A 464 2.67 25.37 -23.21
#